data_88a35c85197f4274f8bb66063f000f6d
#
_entry.id   88a35c85197f4274f8bb66063f000f6d
#
_cell.length_a   1.000
_cell.length_b   1.000
_cell.length_c   1.000
_cell.angle_alpha   90.00
_cell.angle_beta   90.00
_cell.angle_gamma   90.00
#
_symmetry.space_group_name_H-M   'P 1'
#
loop_
_entity.id
_entity.type
_entity.pdbx_description
1 polymer ?
#
loop_
_entity_poly.entity_id
_entity_poly.type
_entity_poly.pdbx_seq_one_letter_code
_entity_poly.pdbx_strand_id
1 'polypeptide(L)'
;MASTQYFSGAPAEGQTRMCLDAWAKSYIQVDGGVRLCCYKTYVGSLRSNTLDEVLNGPQAVAYRRGLLTGELLPMCKICGDKKIVNTEELKSAVEEWYRTGKMALH
;
A
#
# COMPACT_ATOMS: atom_id res chain seq x y z
N MET A 1 -20.33 -14.83 6.12
CA MET A 1 -19.62 -14.85 6.09
C MET A 1 -18.61 -13.99 5.86
N ALA A 2 -18.69 -12.97 6.16
CA ALA A 2 -17.71 -12.02 5.75
C ALA A 2 -16.33 -12.28 6.28
N SER A 3 -16.23 -12.83 7.43
CA SER A 3 -14.91 -13.10 8.01
C SER A 3 -14.08 -13.99 7.12
N THR A 4 -14.72 -14.79 6.29
CA THR A 4 -13.97 -15.67 5.40
C THR A 4 -13.29 -14.88 4.27
N GLN A 5 -13.64 -13.60 4.13
CA GLN A 5 -13.04 -12.77 3.10
C GLN A 5 -11.72 -12.17 3.53
N TYR A 6 -11.39 -12.23 4.81
CA TYR A 6 -10.16 -11.62 5.29
C TYR A 6 -9.02 -12.61 5.24
N PHE A 7 -7.85 -12.09 4.91
CA PHE A 7 -6.63 -12.88 4.79
C PHE A 7 -5.83 -12.70 6.07
N SER A 8 -6.18 -13.48 7.07
CA SER A 8 -5.61 -13.35 8.41
C SER A 8 -4.15 -13.78 8.45
N GLY A 9 -3.49 -13.38 9.51
CA GLY A 9 -2.09 -13.72 9.70
C GLY A 9 -1.16 -12.74 9.01
N ALA A 10 0.11 -12.83 9.34
CA ALA A 10 1.13 -11.99 8.75
C ALA A 10 1.87 -12.77 7.66
N PRO A 11 2.32 -12.08 6.60
CA PRO A 11 3.13 -12.74 5.58
C PRO A 11 4.43 -13.30 6.17
N ALA A 12 4.86 -14.43 5.64
CA ALA A 12 6.12 -15.02 6.02
C ALA A 12 7.26 -14.37 5.23
N GLU A 13 8.48 -14.81 5.49
CA GLU A 13 9.64 -14.30 4.77
C GLU A 13 9.44 -14.52 3.26
N GLY A 14 9.75 -13.51 2.47
CA GLY A 14 9.57 -13.59 1.03
C GLY A 14 8.16 -13.34 0.56
N GLN A 15 7.24 -13.04 1.49
CA GLN A 15 5.84 -12.77 1.17
C GLN A 15 5.49 -11.33 1.50
N THR A 16 4.41 -10.86 0.90
CA THR A 16 3.90 -9.51 1.13
C THR A 16 2.40 -9.53 0.91
N ARG A 17 1.77 -8.35 0.85
CA ARG A 17 0.35 -8.21 0.53
C ARG A 17 0.20 -7.78 -0.92
N MET A 18 -0.79 -8.32 -1.61
CA MET A 18 -1.11 -7.85 -2.96
C MET A 18 -1.85 -6.52 -2.83
N CYS A 19 -1.09 -5.45 -2.66
CA CYS A 19 -1.63 -4.12 -2.40
C CYS A 19 -1.04 -3.13 -3.38
N LEU A 20 -1.86 -2.62 -4.28
CA LEU A 20 -1.46 -1.59 -5.23
C LEU A 20 -1.89 -0.20 -4.76
N ASP A 21 -2.55 -0.09 -3.62
CA ASP A 21 -3.05 1.19 -3.11
C ASP A 21 -1.93 2.20 -2.92
N ALA A 22 -0.74 1.74 -2.54
CA ALA A 22 0.40 2.63 -2.32
C ALA A 22 0.84 3.34 -3.59
N TRP A 23 0.46 2.82 -4.75
CA TRP A 23 0.82 3.40 -6.04
C TRP A 23 -0.39 4.03 -6.73
N ALA A 24 -1.57 3.48 -6.51
CA ALA A 24 -2.74 3.82 -7.29
C ALA A 24 -3.75 4.72 -6.59
N LYS A 25 -3.66 4.85 -5.28
CA LYS A 25 -4.67 5.58 -4.51
C LYS A 25 -4.05 6.56 -3.52
N SER A 26 -4.82 7.59 -3.19
CA SER A 26 -4.50 8.47 -2.08
C SER A 26 -5.81 8.91 -1.45
N TYR A 27 -5.80 9.04 -0.13
CA TYR A 27 -6.97 9.48 0.64
C TYR A 27 -6.59 10.76 1.33
N ILE A 28 -7.30 11.85 1.03
CA ILE A 28 -7.02 13.16 1.58
C ILE A 28 -8.13 13.52 2.54
N GLN A 29 -7.76 13.76 3.80
CA GLN A 29 -8.71 14.13 4.82
C GLN A 29 -8.97 15.62 4.82
N VAL A 30 -10.06 16.02 5.45
CA VAL A 30 -10.44 17.44 5.50
C VAL A 30 -9.39 18.29 6.22
N ASP A 31 -8.62 17.68 7.12
CA ASP A 31 -7.56 18.40 7.83
C ASP A 31 -6.25 18.46 7.04
N GLY A 32 -6.23 17.90 5.83
CA GLY A 32 -5.04 17.92 4.98
C GLY A 32 -4.18 16.67 5.10
N GLY A 33 -4.51 15.76 5.99
CA GLY A 33 -3.73 14.52 6.13
C GLY A 33 -3.88 13.63 4.90
N VAL A 34 -2.79 13.00 4.49
CA VAL A 34 -2.78 12.13 3.32
C VAL A 34 -2.46 10.70 3.74
N ARG A 35 -3.28 9.77 3.28
CA ARG A 35 -3.06 8.33 3.51
C ARG A 35 -3.01 7.62 2.17
N LEU A 36 -2.29 6.51 2.13
CA LEU A 36 -2.20 5.70 0.92
C LEU A 36 -3.12 4.47 0.98
N CYS A 37 -3.79 4.26 2.10
CA CYS A 37 -4.80 3.21 2.18
C CYS A 37 -5.89 3.67 3.14
N CYS A 38 -6.98 2.90 3.22
CA CYS A 38 -8.11 3.27 4.07
C CYS A 38 -7.83 3.08 5.57
N TYR A 39 -6.71 2.46 5.92
CA TYR A 39 -6.28 2.37 7.30
C TYR A 39 -5.39 3.56 7.63
N LYS A 40 -4.98 3.68 8.88
CA LYS A 40 -4.29 4.88 9.35
C LYS A 40 -2.82 4.90 8.96
N THR A 41 -2.55 4.89 7.67
CA THR A 41 -1.17 4.91 7.17
C THR A 41 -0.91 6.30 6.58
N TYR A 42 -0.73 7.25 7.47
CA TYR A 42 -0.46 8.64 7.06
C TYR A 42 0.95 8.75 6.49
N VAL A 43 1.07 9.49 5.40
CA VAL A 43 2.37 9.70 4.77
C VAL A 43 2.75 11.17 4.70
N GLY A 44 1.87 12.07 5.15
CA GLY A 44 2.17 13.49 5.21
C GLY A 44 0.93 14.33 5.27
N SER A 45 1.11 15.64 5.10
CA SER A 45 0.01 16.59 5.21
C SER A 45 0.14 17.67 4.15
N LEU A 46 -1.00 18.05 3.58
CA LEU A 46 -1.05 19.16 2.62
C LEU A 46 -0.94 20.52 3.30
N ARG A 47 -0.93 20.55 4.64
CA ARG A 47 -0.69 21.81 5.36
C ARG A 47 0.78 22.22 5.27
N SER A 48 1.67 21.26 5.09
CA SER A 48 3.11 21.51 5.08
C SER A 48 3.76 21.33 3.73
N ASN A 49 3.17 20.49 2.87
CA ASN A 49 3.78 20.11 1.61
C ASN A 49 2.73 20.02 0.52
N THR A 50 3.19 20.01 -0.73
CA THR A 50 2.29 19.73 -1.85
C THR A 50 1.97 18.24 -1.87
N LEU A 51 0.92 17.86 -2.60
CA LEU A 51 0.57 16.46 -2.74
C LEU A 51 1.72 15.67 -3.38
N ASP A 52 2.35 16.24 -4.38
CA ASP A 52 3.47 15.59 -5.04
C ASP A 52 4.62 15.32 -4.06
N GLU A 53 4.92 16.30 -3.22
CA GLU A 53 5.98 16.13 -2.20
C GLU A 53 5.61 15.05 -1.20
N VAL A 54 4.34 14.97 -0.80
CA VAL A 54 3.88 13.96 0.14
C VAL A 54 3.97 12.57 -0.47
N LEU A 55 3.50 12.43 -1.71
CA LEU A 55 3.46 11.13 -2.38
C LEU A 55 4.85 10.61 -2.74
N ASN A 56 5.85 11.48 -2.76
CA ASN A 56 7.23 11.09 -3.02
C ASN A 56 8.14 11.29 -1.81
N GLY A 57 7.54 11.55 -0.65
CA GLY A 57 8.29 11.76 0.58
C GLY A 57 8.72 10.47 1.23
N PRO A 58 9.50 10.58 2.32
CA PRO A 58 10.11 9.41 2.95
C PRO A 58 9.10 8.41 3.49
N GLN A 59 7.97 8.87 4.03
CA GLN A 59 6.97 7.96 4.56
C GLN A 59 6.30 7.15 3.45
N ALA A 60 5.95 7.82 2.33
CA ALA A 60 5.35 7.13 1.21
C ALA A 60 6.32 6.14 0.58
N VAL A 61 7.58 6.54 0.44
CA VAL A 61 8.62 5.67 -0.10
C VAL A 61 8.82 4.45 0.80
N ALA A 62 8.85 4.66 2.12
CA ALA A 62 9.03 3.56 3.06
C ALA A 62 7.87 2.56 2.98
N TYR A 63 6.65 3.06 2.81
CA TYR A 63 5.48 2.20 2.69
C TYR A 63 5.58 1.32 1.44
N ARG A 64 5.90 1.93 0.30
CA ARG A 64 6.06 1.18 -0.95
C ARG A 64 7.21 0.19 -0.88
N ARG A 65 8.33 0.61 -0.30
CA ARG A 65 9.49 -0.26 -0.17
C ARG A 65 9.16 -1.45 0.72
N GLY A 66 8.44 -1.23 1.81
CA GLY A 66 8.05 -2.33 2.69
C GLY A 66 7.22 -3.37 1.96
N LEU A 67 6.29 -2.91 1.12
CA LEU A 67 5.47 -3.83 0.33
C LEU A 67 6.32 -4.62 -0.67
N LEU A 68 7.26 -3.95 -1.33
CA LEU A 68 8.07 -4.61 -2.35
C LEU A 68 9.10 -5.57 -1.77
N THR A 69 9.56 -5.33 -0.56
CA THR A 69 10.59 -6.16 0.06
C THR A 69 10.04 -7.18 1.03
N GLY A 70 8.77 -7.03 1.41
CA GLY A 70 8.18 -7.89 2.43
C GLY A 70 8.41 -7.41 3.84
N GLU A 71 9.12 -6.30 4.03
CA GLU A 71 9.33 -5.69 5.35
C GLU A 71 8.20 -4.72 5.64
N LEU A 72 7.03 -5.28 5.89
CA LEU A 72 5.79 -4.51 5.96
C LEU A 72 5.72 -3.64 7.19
N LEU A 73 5.05 -2.49 7.04
CA LEU A 73 4.67 -1.67 8.18
C LEU A 73 3.69 -2.47 9.05
N PRO A 74 3.61 -2.13 10.34
CA PRO A 74 2.72 -2.88 11.24
C PRO A 74 1.28 -3.00 10.74
N MET A 75 0.73 -1.93 10.17
CA MET A 75 -0.64 -1.97 9.65
C MET A 75 -0.78 -2.93 8.49
N CYS A 76 0.25 -3.05 7.68
CA CYS A 76 0.22 -3.95 6.54
C CYS A 76 0.35 -5.41 6.98
N LYS A 77 1.08 -5.66 8.05
CA LYS A 77 1.23 -7.01 8.55
C LYS A 77 -0.10 -7.60 9.02
N ILE A 78 -0.97 -6.77 9.57
CA ILE A 78 -2.24 -7.24 10.10
C ILE A 78 -3.41 -6.96 9.17
N CYS A 79 -3.14 -6.40 7.99
CA CYS A 79 -4.18 -6.04 7.05
C CYS A 79 -4.89 -7.29 6.54
N GLY A 80 -6.21 -7.37 6.76
CA GLY A 80 -6.99 -8.50 6.32
C GLY A 80 -7.67 -8.32 4.98
N ASP A 81 -7.48 -7.16 4.34
CA ASP A 81 -8.15 -6.84 3.09
C ASP A 81 -7.39 -7.27 1.86
N LYS A 82 -6.10 -7.53 2.00
CA LYS A 82 -5.24 -7.85 0.86
C LYS A 82 -4.65 -9.23 1.05
N LYS A 83 -4.70 -10.04 -0.01
CA LYS A 83 -4.21 -11.40 0.10
C LYS A 83 -2.69 -11.42 0.17
N ILE A 84 -2.18 -12.49 0.76
CA ILE A 84 -0.75 -12.71 0.89
C ILE A 84 -0.23 -13.34 -0.39
N VAL A 85 0.82 -12.74 -0.94
CA VAL A 85 1.47 -13.24 -2.16
C VAL A 85 2.97 -13.17 -1.94
N ASN A 86 3.74 -13.75 -2.84
CA ASN A 86 5.19 -13.55 -2.74
C ASN A 86 5.55 -12.20 -3.34
N THR A 87 6.74 -11.71 -3.00
CA THR A 87 7.14 -10.36 -3.42
C THR A 87 7.25 -10.22 -4.93
N GLU A 88 7.58 -11.31 -5.63
CA GLU A 88 7.69 -11.27 -7.08
C GLU A 88 6.35 -11.01 -7.74
N GLU A 89 5.28 -11.58 -7.19
CA GLU A 89 3.94 -11.34 -7.73
C GLU A 89 3.55 -9.86 -7.60
N LEU A 90 3.87 -9.25 -6.45
CA LEU A 90 3.55 -7.84 -6.27
C LEU A 90 4.38 -6.98 -7.21
N LYS A 91 5.67 -7.28 -7.35
CA LYS A 91 6.51 -6.51 -8.26
C LYS A 91 5.97 -6.55 -9.68
N SER A 92 5.53 -7.72 -10.13
CA SER A 92 4.95 -7.84 -11.47
C SER A 92 3.68 -6.99 -11.61
N ALA A 93 2.84 -6.98 -10.59
CA ALA A 93 1.61 -6.20 -10.63
C ALA A 93 1.91 -4.70 -10.66
N VAL A 94 2.91 -4.25 -9.91
CA VAL A 94 3.31 -2.84 -9.91
C VAL A 94 3.86 -2.44 -11.28
N GLU A 95 4.70 -3.29 -11.87
CA GLU A 95 5.26 -3.02 -13.19
C GLU A 95 4.15 -2.95 -14.24
N GLU A 96 3.16 -3.83 -14.12
CA GLU A 96 2.03 -3.81 -15.04
C GLU A 96 1.24 -2.52 -14.89
N TRP A 97 1.04 -2.06 -13.66
CA TRP A 97 0.32 -0.82 -13.42
C TRP A 97 1.06 0.37 -14.02
N TYR A 98 2.38 0.43 -13.86
CA TYR A 98 3.16 1.51 -14.46
C TYR A 98 3.09 1.48 -15.98
N ARG A 99 3.08 0.30 -16.57
CA ARG A 99 3.09 0.17 -18.02
C ARG A 99 1.73 0.49 -18.64
N THR A 100 0.65 0.08 -17.99
CA THR A 100 -0.68 0.21 -18.57
C THR A 100 -1.53 1.32 -17.96
N GLY A 101 -1.16 1.81 -16.78
CA GLY A 101 -1.97 2.76 -16.05
C GLY A 101 -3.22 2.16 -15.46
N LYS A 102 -3.31 0.84 -15.40
CA LYS A 102 -4.47 0.13 -14.89
C LYS A 102 -4.07 -0.84 -13.79
N MET A 103 -4.97 -1.01 -12.84
CA MET A 103 -4.74 -1.99 -11.80
C MET A 103 -4.95 -3.39 -12.34
N ALA A 104 -3.98 -4.27 -12.08
CA ALA A 104 -4.04 -5.63 -12.59
C ALA A 104 -5.13 -6.47 -11.92
N LEU A 105 -5.76 -5.94 -10.89
CA LEU A 105 -6.69 -6.70 -10.07
C LEU A 105 -8.14 -6.65 -10.51
N HIS A 106 -8.47 -5.82 -11.46
CA HIS A 106 -9.89 -5.75 -11.81
C HIS A 106 -10.24 -6.42 -13.11
#